data_ec335535ab665adc362a2d8e1e71c64e
#
_entry.id   ec335535ab665adc362a2d8e1e71c64e
#
_cell.length_a   1.000
_cell.length_b   1.000
_cell.length_c   1.000
_cell.angle_alpha   90.00
_cell.angle_beta   90.00
_cell.angle_gamma   90.00
#
_symmetry.space_group_name_H-M   'P 1'
#
loop_
_entity.id
_entity.type
_entity.pdbx_description
1 polymer ?
#
loop_
_entity_poly.entity_id
_entity_poly.type
_entity_poly.pdbx_seq_one_letter_code
_entity_poly.pdbx_strand_id
1 'polypeptide(L)'
;MATPEPQIGYVRSSDGATIAYYDIGEGRPVVWLDMPYSHLQFEWRQDQEAGKFIEFVASMNRVIRYDHRGFGLSERAPARFSLDDFVSDLEAVVARLDVPAVTLMATRGPTTPIAIAYAARHPDRVQNLIIFNAAARAPDTMCDQLRDLLRLAAGDWRFASEGVSRLALGWDDEDEARRMADLLRASIEMDGFARWTDEYASWDVRHLLPKVRARALLTAALGHVWYSEAYAREMAADMPDARVYVADGATNQVRVAQTAAAVGEFMGLTSGGAVPPAVTGDETTLTEREIEVLQLLAAGLSNRVIAERLVISVRTVETHVAHIYAKLGVTTRVAATAHAISRGLA
;
A
#
# COMPACT_ATOMS: atom_id res chain seq x y z
N MET A 1 9.06 0.38 -24.51
CA MET A 1 8.06 1.43 -24.89
C MET A 1 7.21 1.64 -23.65
N ALA A 2 6.96 2.87 -23.24
CA ALA A 2 6.06 3.13 -22.10
C ALA A 2 4.63 2.66 -22.48
N THR A 3 3.98 1.98 -21.55
CA THR A 3 2.58 1.57 -21.74
C THR A 3 1.72 2.82 -21.88
N PRO A 4 0.83 2.89 -22.88
CA PRO A 4 -0.02 4.08 -23.04
C PRO A 4 -0.95 4.26 -21.83
N GLU A 5 -1.25 5.52 -21.50
CA GLU A 5 -2.22 5.84 -20.45
C GLU A 5 -3.54 5.10 -20.69
N PRO A 6 -4.09 4.41 -19.67
CA PRO A 6 -5.30 3.63 -19.85
C PRO A 6 -6.51 4.52 -20.17
N GLN A 7 -7.40 4.00 -21.00
CA GLN A 7 -8.67 4.66 -21.27
C GLN A 7 -9.62 4.53 -20.07
N ILE A 8 -10.12 5.66 -19.60
CA ILE A 8 -11.07 5.68 -18.48
C ILE A 8 -12.49 5.40 -19.01
N GLY A 9 -13.07 4.32 -18.51
CA GLY A 9 -14.48 4.00 -18.69
C GLY A 9 -15.32 4.42 -17.47
N TYR A 10 -16.64 4.41 -17.62
CA TYR A 10 -17.57 4.73 -16.54
C TYR A 10 -18.69 3.70 -16.47
N VAL A 11 -19.06 3.33 -15.25
CA VAL A 11 -20.25 2.50 -14.94
C VAL A 11 -21.13 3.23 -13.94
N ARG A 12 -22.41 2.81 -13.85
CA ARG A 12 -23.35 3.30 -12.83
C ARG A 12 -23.56 2.24 -11.79
N SER A 13 -23.40 2.62 -10.54
CA SER A 13 -23.82 1.84 -9.37
C SER A 13 -25.36 1.74 -9.31
N SER A 14 -25.88 0.83 -8.51
CA SER A 14 -27.33 0.59 -8.41
C SER A 14 -28.13 1.80 -7.91
N ASP A 15 -27.49 2.69 -7.15
CA ASP A 15 -28.06 3.95 -6.68
C ASP A 15 -27.86 5.13 -7.66
N GLY A 16 -27.21 4.88 -8.81
CA GLY A 16 -26.98 5.84 -9.88
C GLY A 16 -25.63 6.57 -9.81
N ALA A 17 -24.80 6.33 -8.79
CA ALA A 17 -23.47 6.91 -8.69
C ALA A 17 -22.61 6.52 -9.89
N THR A 18 -21.85 7.49 -10.44
CA THR A 18 -20.95 7.25 -11.57
C THR A 18 -19.58 6.85 -11.08
N ILE A 19 -19.10 5.67 -11.48
CA ILE A 19 -17.82 5.10 -11.07
C ILE A 19 -16.88 5.03 -12.26
N ALA A 20 -15.71 5.67 -12.13
CA ALA A 20 -14.64 5.65 -13.12
C ALA A 20 -13.77 4.41 -12.93
N TYR A 21 -13.42 3.75 -14.01
CA TYR A 21 -12.54 2.57 -13.99
C TYR A 21 -11.65 2.53 -15.22
N TYR A 22 -10.61 1.73 -15.18
CA TYR A 22 -9.90 1.25 -16.35
C TYR A 22 -9.64 -0.26 -16.28
N ASP A 23 -9.32 -0.84 -17.43
CA ASP A 23 -9.09 -2.26 -17.65
C ASP A 23 -7.90 -2.41 -18.59
N ILE A 24 -6.81 -3.03 -18.12
CA ILE A 24 -5.56 -3.18 -18.87
C ILE A 24 -4.98 -4.58 -18.70
N GLY A 25 -4.17 -5.00 -19.67
CA GLY A 25 -3.58 -6.33 -19.69
C GLY A 25 -4.56 -7.41 -20.16
N GLU A 26 -4.09 -8.64 -20.17
CA GLU A 26 -4.85 -9.82 -20.60
C GLU A 26 -4.68 -10.96 -19.60
N GLY A 27 -5.59 -11.94 -19.61
CA GLY A 27 -5.51 -13.12 -18.77
C GLY A 27 -6.51 -13.13 -17.60
N ARG A 28 -6.05 -13.52 -16.40
CA ARG A 28 -6.93 -13.67 -15.22
C ARG A 28 -7.38 -12.30 -14.72
N PRO A 29 -8.68 -12.09 -14.50
CA PRO A 29 -9.17 -10.79 -14.03
C PRO A 29 -8.81 -10.56 -12.56
N VAL A 30 -8.10 -9.48 -12.30
CA VAL A 30 -7.73 -8.98 -10.99
C VAL A 30 -8.38 -7.62 -10.80
N VAL A 31 -9.34 -7.51 -9.90
CA VAL A 31 -9.90 -6.22 -9.48
C VAL A 31 -9.09 -5.71 -8.30
N TRP A 32 -8.39 -4.63 -8.53
CA TRP A 32 -7.53 -4.02 -7.53
C TRP A 32 -8.22 -2.84 -6.87
N LEU A 33 -8.64 -3.06 -5.62
CA LEU A 33 -9.19 -2.04 -4.74
C LEU A 33 -8.02 -1.30 -4.09
N ASP A 34 -7.69 -0.15 -4.62
CA ASP A 34 -6.68 0.71 -4.02
C ASP A 34 -7.29 1.59 -2.91
N MET A 35 -6.44 2.30 -2.19
CA MET A 35 -6.91 3.22 -1.15
C MET A 35 -8.05 4.09 -1.69
N PRO A 36 -9.09 4.39 -0.89
CA PRO A 36 -10.21 5.19 -1.37
C PRO A 36 -9.79 6.52 -1.97
N TYR A 37 -8.75 7.16 -1.45
CA TYR A 37 -8.17 8.40 -2.00
C TYR A 37 -7.23 8.17 -3.20
N SER A 38 -7.50 7.16 -4.02
CA SER A 38 -6.85 6.99 -5.32
C SER A 38 -7.36 8.00 -6.34
N HIS A 39 -6.61 8.16 -7.40
CA HIS A 39 -7.01 8.92 -8.57
C HIS A 39 -6.35 8.33 -9.80
N LEU A 40 -7.10 7.56 -10.57
CA LEU A 40 -6.61 6.73 -11.68
C LEU A 40 -5.67 7.46 -12.64
N GLN A 41 -5.98 8.69 -12.98
CA GLN A 41 -5.22 9.49 -13.94
C GLN A 41 -4.01 10.18 -13.30
N PHE A 42 -4.15 10.65 -12.05
CA PHE A 42 -3.07 11.31 -11.33
C PHE A 42 -1.93 10.33 -11.03
N GLU A 43 -2.25 9.15 -10.53
CA GLU A 43 -1.28 8.11 -10.22
C GLU A 43 -0.52 7.69 -11.47
N TRP A 44 -1.20 7.51 -12.60
CA TRP A 44 -0.58 7.11 -13.85
C TRP A 44 0.41 8.17 -14.37
N ARG A 45 0.09 9.45 -14.23
CA ARG A 45 0.90 10.55 -14.76
C ARG A 45 2.02 11.00 -13.84
N GLN A 46 1.84 10.90 -12.54
CA GLN A 46 2.73 11.51 -11.55
C GLN A 46 3.44 10.53 -10.64
N ASP A 47 2.93 9.32 -10.47
CA ASP A 47 3.55 8.26 -9.67
C ASP A 47 4.12 7.16 -10.56
N GLN A 48 5.34 7.38 -11.07
CA GLN A 48 6.01 6.44 -11.97
C GLN A 48 6.26 5.06 -11.32
N GLU A 49 6.44 4.97 -10.01
CA GLU A 49 6.70 3.70 -9.34
C GLU A 49 5.41 2.89 -9.18
N ALA A 50 4.30 3.53 -8.80
CA ALA A 50 2.98 2.90 -8.80
C ALA A 50 2.60 2.44 -10.21
N GLY A 51 2.82 3.27 -11.23
CA GLY A 51 2.60 2.92 -12.63
C GLY A 51 3.37 1.68 -13.06
N LYS A 52 4.65 1.59 -12.77
CA LYS A 52 5.49 0.41 -13.09
C LYS A 52 5.01 -0.86 -12.40
N PHE A 53 4.57 -0.76 -11.15
CA PHE A 53 4.04 -1.92 -10.43
C PHE A 53 2.70 -2.39 -11.03
N ILE A 54 1.82 -1.46 -11.40
CA ILE A 54 0.58 -1.76 -12.10
C ILE A 54 0.86 -2.43 -13.45
N GLU A 55 1.78 -1.88 -14.24
CA GLU A 55 2.23 -2.45 -15.52
C GLU A 55 2.78 -3.87 -15.34
N PHE A 56 3.57 -4.10 -14.31
CA PHE A 56 4.10 -5.43 -14.00
C PHE A 56 2.96 -6.43 -13.71
N VAL A 57 2.00 -6.09 -12.87
CA VAL A 57 0.84 -6.94 -12.59
C VAL A 57 0.01 -7.16 -13.85
N ALA A 58 -0.18 -6.12 -14.67
CA ALA A 58 -0.92 -6.16 -15.93
C ALA A 58 -0.21 -6.96 -17.04
N SER A 59 1.11 -7.12 -16.97
CA SER A 59 1.85 -7.99 -17.91
C SER A 59 1.50 -9.48 -17.78
N MET A 60 0.91 -9.89 -16.66
CA MET A 60 0.56 -11.28 -16.34
C MET A 60 -0.94 -11.49 -16.10
N ASN A 61 -1.70 -10.43 -15.95
CA ASN A 61 -3.11 -10.45 -15.57
C ASN A 61 -3.89 -9.36 -16.31
N ARG A 62 -5.21 -9.54 -16.42
CA ARG A 62 -6.12 -8.45 -16.75
C ARG A 62 -6.42 -7.68 -15.46
N VAL A 63 -5.88 -6.47 -15.34
CA VAL A 63 -5.98 -5.62 -14.15
C VAL A 63 -7.08 -4.58 -14.33
N ILE A 64 -8.01 -4.57 -13.41
CA ILE A 64 -9.09 -3.60 -13.34
C ILE A 64 -8.90 -2.75 -12.09
N ARG A 65 -8.86 -1.44 -12.26
CA ARG A 65 -8.85 -0.47 -11.16
C ARG A 65 -10.00 0.50 -11.31
N TYR A 66 -10.49 1.02 -10.22
CA TYR A 66 -11.55 2.03 -10.19
C TYR A 66 -11.32 3.03 -9.07
N ASP A 67 -11.78 4.24 -9.27
CA ASP A 67 -11.87 5.23 -8.21
C ASP A 67 -13.16 5.01 -7.42
N HIS A 68 -13.06 4.93 -6.11
CA HIS A 68 -14.23 4.83 -5.25
C HIS A 68 -15.11 6.08 -5.33
N ARG A 69 -16.42 5.95 -5.04
CA ARG A 69 -17.32 7.11 -4.92
C ARG A 69 -16.76 8.16 -3.97
N GLY A 70 -16.88 9.41 -4.32
CA GLY A 70 -16.33 10.55 -3.59
C GLY A 70 -14.88 10.87 -3.93
N PHE A 71 -14.19 9.99 -4.68
CA PHE A 71 -12.76 10.12 -4.95
C PHE A 71 -12.45 10.12 -6.45
N GLY A 72 -11.28 10.70 -6.79
CA GLY A 72 -10.70 10.66 -8.12
C GLY A 72 -11.64 11.17 -9.22
N LEU A 73 -11.85 10.34 -10.22
CA LEU A 73 -12.70 10.62 -11.39
C LEU A 73 -14.14 10.12 -11.22
N SER A 74 -14.45 9.41 -10.13
CA SER A 74 -15.81 8.98 -9.80
C SER A 74 -16.64 10.14 -9.27
N GLU A 75 -17.93 9.92 -9.00
CA GLU A 75 -18.83 10.94 -8.45
C GLU A 75 -18.24 11.58 -7.20
N ARG A 76 -17.98 12.90 -7.26
CA ARG A 76 -17.23 13.64 -6.24
C ARG A 76 -18.01 13.97 -4.99
N ALA A 77 -19.32 14.05 -5.07
CA ALA A 77 -20.19 14.46 -3.96
C ALA A 77 -21.32 13.44 -3.73
N PRO A 78 -21.02 12.17 -3.39
CA PRO A 78 -22.05 11.19 -3.16
C PRO A 78 -22.89 11.57 -1.91
N ALA A 79 -24.14 11.19 -1.92
CA ALA A 79 -25.04 11.45 -0.80
C ALA A 79 -24.57 10.71 0.47
N ARG A 80 -23.99 9.52 0.31
CA ARG A 80 -23.57 8.62 1.40
C ARG A 80 -22.23 7.97 1.10
N PHE A 81 -21.57 7.53 2.17
CA PHE A 81 -20.33 6.76 2.15
C PHE A 81 -20.45 5.44 2.92
N SER A 82 -21.64 4.81 2.91
CA SER A 82 -21.84 3.55 3.64
C SER A 82 -21.03 2.41 3.00
N LEU A 83 -20.69 1.37 3.78
CA LEU A 83 -20.02 0.18 3.27
C LEU A 83 -20.82 -0.46 2.12
N ASP A 84 -22.17 -0.49 2.23
CA ASP A 84 -23.05 -1.04 1.21
C ASP A 84 -22.98 -0.27 -0.11
N ASP A 85 -22.84 1.05 -0.05
CA ASP A 85 -22.66 1.88 -1.23
C ASP A 85 -21.32 1.54 -1.95
N PHE A 86 -20.22 1.37 -1.21
CA PHE A 86 -18.94 0.97 -1.79
C PHE A 86 -18.94 -0.45 -2.35
N VAL A 87 -19.66 -1.38 -1.71
CA VAL A 87 -19.83 -2.73 -2.26
C VAL A 87 -20.63 -2.69 -3.55
N SER A 88 -21.69 -1.86 -3.63
CA SER A 88 -22.47 -1.66 -4.84
C SER A 88 -21.66 -1.08 -6.00
N ASP A 89 -20.68 -0.21 -5.73
CA ASP A 89 -19.73 0.28 -6.72
C ASP A 89 -18.88 -0.87 -7.29
N LEU A 90 -18.36 -1.72 -6.43
CA LEU A 90 -17.59 -2.89 -6.84
C LEU A 90 -18.46 -3.88 -7.62
N GLU A 91 -19.71 -4.08 -7.23
CA GLU A 91 -20.68 -4.90 -7.98
C GLU A 91 -20.87 -4.38 -9.40
N ALA A 92 -21.04 -3.06 -9.57
CA ALA A 92 -21.19 -2.43 -10.88
C ALA A 92 -19.95 -2.59 -11.75
N VAL A 93 -18.74 -2.42 -11.17
CA VAL A 93 -17.47 -2.62 -11.88
C VAL A 93 -17.31 -4.09 -12.30
N VAL A 94 -17.51 -5.05 -11.40
CA VAL A 94 -17.37 -6.48 -11.71
C VAL A 94 -18.43 -6.95 -12.71
N ALA A 95 -19.65 -6.45 -12.66
CA ALA A 95 -20.69 -6.77 -13.63
C ALA A 95 -20.34 -6.33 -15.05
N ARG A 96 -19.55 -5.24 -15.20
CA ARG A 96 -19.11 -4.74 -16.51
C ARG A 96 -18.06 -5.63 -17.19
N LEU A 97 -17.35 -6.49 -16.44
CA LEU A 97 -16.21 -7.25 -16.95
C LEU A 97 -16.57 -8.49 -17.76
N ASP A 98 -17.83 -8.94 -17.69
CA ASP A 98 -18.31 -10.17 -18.34
C ASP A 98 -17.40 -11.39 -18.05
N VAL A 99 -17.06 -11.59 -16.78
CA VAL A 99 -16.22 -12.71 -16.32
C VAL A 99 -16.96 -13.53 -15.26
N PRO A 100 -16.71 -14.88 -15.17
CA PRO A 100 -17.39 -15.71 -14.20
C PRO A 100 -16.94 -15.43 -12.76
N ALA A 101 -15.66 -15.18 -12.56
CA ALA A 101 -15.08 -14.90 -11.25
C ALA A 101 -13.82 -14.03 -11.39
N VAL A 102 -13.45 -13.36 -10.30
CA VAL A 102 -12.30 -12.45 -10.22
C VAL A 102 -11.38 -12.83 -9.05
N THR A 103 -10.13 -12.38 -9.11
CA THR A 103 -9.30 -12.20 -7.93
C THR A 103 -9.52 -10.77 -7.42
N LEU A 104 -9.86 -10.62 -6.14
CA LEU A 104 -9.88 -9.32 -5.47
C LEU A 104 -8.55 -9.06 -4.80
N MET A 105 -7.98 -7.90 -5.02
CA MET A 105 -6.75 -7.43 -4.38
C MET A 105 -7.04 -6.11 -3.66
N ALA A 106 -7.05 -6.14 -2.33
CA ALA A 106 -7.35 -4.99 -1.48
C ALA A 106 -6.08 -4.46 -0.81
N THR A 107 -5.81 -3.17 -0.95
CA THR A 107 -4.63 -2.52 -0.38
C THR A 107 -5.00 -1.74 0.87
N ARG A 108 -4.70 -2.29 2.05
CA ARG A 108 -4.83 -1.62 3.35
C ARG A 108 -6.26 -1.25 3.78
N GLY A 109 -6.42 -1.10 5.09
CA GLY A 109 -7.53 -0.50 5.85
C GLY A 109 -8.90 -0.48 5.18
N PRO A 110 -9.30 0.66 4.61
CA PRO A 110 -10.69 0.84 4.15
C PRO A 110 -11.14 -0.09 3.03
N THR A 111 -10.22 -0.62 2.21
CA THR A 111 -10.59 -1.53 1.12
C THR A 111 -10.82 -2.97 1.58
N THR A 112 -10.25 -3.34 2.73
CA THR A 112 -10.47 -4.66 3.34
C THR A 112 -11.93 -4.95 3.62
N PRO A 113 -12.70 -4.10 4.33
CA PRO A 113 -14.14 -4.30 4.56
C PRO A 113 -14.95 -4.42 3.27
N ILE A 114 -14.63 -3.63 2.25
CA ILE A 114 -15.32 -3.66 0.95
C ILE A 114 -15.12 -5.03 0.28
N ALA A 115 -13.86 -5.49 0.20
CA ALA A 115 -13.52 -6.77 -0.43
C ALA A 115 -14.12 -7.96 0.31
N ILE A 116 -14.10 -7.97 1.66
CA ILE A 116 -14.71 -9.00 2.50
C ILE A 116 -16.22 -9.02 2.32
N ALA A 117 -16.87 -7.85 2.39
CA ALA A 117 -18.34 -7.77 2.24
C ALA A 117 -18.79 -8.24 0.85
N TYR A 118 -18.05 -7.85 -0.20
CA TYR A 118 -18.31 -8.33 -1.55
C TYR A 118 -18.12 -9.86 -1.65
N ALA A 119 -16.99 -10.40 -1.18
CA ALA A 119 -16.70 -11.83 -1.25
C ALA A 119 -17.70 -12.67 -0.46
N ALA A 120 -18.19 -12.18 0.68
CA ALA A 120 -19.21 -12.85 1.48
C ALA A 120 -20.60 -12.83 0.81
N ARG A 121 -20.93 -11.78 0.04
CA ARG A 121 -22.21 -11.67 -0.71
C ARG A 121 -22.18 -12.47 -2.01
N HIS A 122 -21.02 -12.57 -2.63
CA HIS A 122 -20.83 -13.18 -3.95
C HIS A 122 -19.76 -14.29 -3.91
N PRO A 123 -19.97 -15.37 -3.11
CA PRO A 123 -18.95 -16.40 -2.87
C PRO A 123 -18.48 -17.12 -4.15
N ASP A 124 -19.35 -17.22 -5.16
CA ASP A 124 -19.04 -17.87 -6.43
C ASP A 124 -18.36 -16.93 -7.44
N ARG A 125 -18.30 -15.62 -7.14
CA ARG A 125 -17.69 -14.60 -7.99
C ARG A 125 -16.26 -14.23 -7.59
N VAL A 126 -15.76 -14.70 -6.44
CA VAL A 126 -14.42 -14.42 -5.96
C VAL A 126 -13.64 -15.72 -5.82
N GLN A 127 -12.66 -15.92 -6.70
CA GLN A 127 -11.80 -17.09 -6.67
C GLN A 127 -10.68 -16.95 -5.64
N ASN A 128 -10.03 -15.79 -5.61
CA ASN A 128 -8.97 -15.45 -4.66
C ASN A 128 -9.22 -14.08 -4.04
N LEU A 129 -8.85 -13.93 -2.78
CA LEU A 129 -8.90 -12.69 -2.04
C LEU A 129 -7.51 -12.40 -1.47
N ILE A 130 -6.88 -11.33 -1.91
CA ILE A 130 -5.55 -10.90 -1.45
C ILE A 130 -5.73 -9.59 -0.70
N ILE A 131 -5.32 -9.55 0.56
CA ILE A 131 -5.47 -8.37 1.41
C ILE A 131 -4.10 -7.97 1.97
N PHE A 132 -3.65 -6.78 1.60
CA PHE A 132 -2.42 -6.19 2.13
C PHE A 132 -2.71 -5.41 3.41
N ASN A 133 -1.95 -5.69 4.47
CA ASN A 133 -2.13 -5.05 5.78
C ASN A 133 -3.59 -5.15 6.26
N ALA A 134 -4.03 -6.38 6.47
CA ALA A 134 -5.42 -6.74 6.73
C ALA A 134 -5.95 -6.17 8.06
N ALA A 135 -7.15 -5.57 8.00
CA ALA A 135 -7.92 -5.14 9.16
C ALA A 135 -9.42 -5.25 8.86
N ALA A 136 -10.16 -6.06 9.61
CA ALA A 136 -11.59 -6.29 9.40
C ALA A 136 -12.48 -5.23 10.06
N ARG A 137 -11.92 -4.36 10.86
CA ARG A 137 -12.63 -3.33 11.61
C ARG A 137 -11.89 -1.99 11.52
N ALA A 138 -12.64 -0.93 11.22
CA ALA A 138 -12.07 0.41 11.10
C ALA A 138 -11.40 0.95 12.38
N PRO A 139 -11.95 0.74 13.59
CA PRO A 139 -11.27 1.13 14.83
C PRO A 139 -9.90 0.48 15.06
N ASP A 140 -9.56 -0.58 14.35
CA ASP A 140 -8.23 -1.20 14.38
C ASP A 140 -7.20 -0.40 13.56
N THR A 141 -7.63 0.70 12.95
CA THR A 141 -6.83 1.58 12.09
C THR A 141 -6.68 2.99 12.70
N MET A 142 -6.26 3.96 11.91
CA MET A 142 -5.95 5.34 12.32
C MET A 142 -7.18 6.29 12.40
N CYS A 143 -8.41 5.80 12.48
CA CYS A 143 -9.61 6.64 12.36
C CYS A 143 -9.69 7.78 13.38
N ASP A 144 -9.36 7.52 14.64
CA ASP A 144 -9.42 8.56 15.68
C ASP A 144 -8.36 9.63 15.45
N GLN A 145 -7.14 9.24 15.08
CA GLN A 145 -6.07 10.17 14.73
C GLN A 145 -6.43 11.05 13.53
N LEU A 146 -7.09 10.47 12.51
CA LEU A 146 -7.57 11.22 11.35
C LEU A 146 -8.63 12.26 11.75
N ARG A 147 -9.60 11.88 12.57
CA ARG A 147 -10.63 12.79 13.05
C ARG A 147 -10.06 13.95 13.86
N ASP A 148 -9.14 13.66 14.76
CA ASP A 148 -8.50 14.68 15.59
C ASP A 148 -7.65 15.63 14.75
N LEU A 149 -6.93 15.11 13.75
CA LEU A 149 -6.19 15.92 12.79
C LEU A 149 -7.11 16.83 11.97
N LEU A 150 -8.24 16.30 11.46
CA LEU A 150 -9.21 17.09 10.69
C LEU A 150 -9.84 18.21 11.54
N ARG A 151 -10.14 17.95 12.81
CA ARG A 151 -10.63 18.96 13.74
C ARG A 151 -9.58 20.05 13.99
N LEU A 152 -8.31 19.65 14.19
CA LEU A 152 -7.21 20.59 14.41
C LEU A 152 -6.93 21.45 13.18
N ALA A 153 -7.12 20.90 11.99
CA ALA A 153 -6.88 21.61 10.73
C ALA A 153 -7.86 22.78 10.50
N ALA A 154 -9.03 22.77 11.15
CA ALA A 154 -10.01 23.87 11.14
C ALA A 154 -10.35 24.38 9.72
N GLY A 155 -10.45 23.51 8.74
CA GLY A 155 -10.74 23.84 7.34
C GLY A 155 -9.51 24.01 6.43
N ASP A 156 -8.31 23.99 6.95
CA ASP A 156 -7.08 24.03 6.14
C ASP A 156 -6.78 22.64 5.55
N TRP A 157 -7.26 22.40 4.31
CA TRP A 157 -7.06 21.12 3.63
C TRP A 157 -5.58 20.82 3.30
N ARG A 158 -4.77 21.86 3.10
CA ARG A 158 -3.34 21.66 2.87
C ARG A 158 -2.67 21.12 4.12
N PHE A 159 -2.90 21.75 5.25
CA PHE A 159 -2.39 21.27 6.53
C PHE A 159 -2.89 19.86 6.87
N ALA A 160 -4.20 19.60 6.70
CA ALA A 160 -4.78 18.29 6.96
C ALA A 160 -4.19 17.20 6.07
N SER A 161 -4.09 17.42 4.75
CA SER A 161 -3.58 16.42 3.81
C SER A 161 -2.10 16.10 4.04
N GLU A 162 -1.28 17.09 4.38
CA GLU A 162 0.12 16.86 4.78
C GLU A 162 0.20 16.06 6.09
N GLY A 163 -0.64 16.35 7.05
CA GLY A 163 -0.75 15.61 8.32
C GLY A 163 -1.19 14.16 8.11
N VAL A 164 -2.22 13.92 7.30
CA VAL A 164 -2.67 12.57 6.93
C VAL A 164 -1.54 11.76 6.30
N SER A 165 -0.81 12.36 5.36
CA SER A 165 0.30 11.71 4.68
C SER A 165 1.43 11.32 5.63
N ARG A 166 1.76 12.20 6.56
CA ARG A 166 2.76 11.94 7.62
C ARG A 166 2.31 10.86 8.60
N LEU A 167 1.03 10.84 8.97
CA LEU A 167 0.48 9.76 9.79
C LEU A 167 0.57 8.41 9.07
N ALA A 168 0.36 8.39 7.75
CA ALA A 168 0.36 7.15 6.96
C ALA A 168 1.76 6.62 6.65
N LEU A 169 2.70 7.51 6.32
CA LEU A 169 4.03 7.16 5.79
C LEU A 169 5.16 7.35 6.81
N GLY A 170 4.91 8.07 7.90
CA GLY A 170 5.94 8.50 8.83
C GLY A 170 6.58 9.83 8.43
N TRP A 171 7.72 10.14 9.07
CA TRP A 171 8.40 11.43 8.94
C TRP A 171 9.71 11.36 8.16
N ASP A 172 10.11 10.16 7.72
CA ASP A 172 11.43 9.92 7.16
C ASP A 172 11.53 10.20 5.65
N ASP A 173 10.39 10.11 4.92
CA ASP A 173 10.33 10.39 3.48
C ASP A 173 9.41 11.59 3.20
N GLU A 174 10.03 12.77 3.08
CA GLU A 174 9.31 14.03 2.85
C GLU A 174 8.72 14.10 1.44
N ASP A 175 9.42 13.57 0.44
CA ASP A 175 8.96 13.63 -0.95
C ASP A 175 7.78 12.68 -1.18
N GLU A 176 7.79 11.50 -0.59
CA GLU A 176 6.67 10.57 -0.66
C GLU A 176 5.45 11.11 0.09
N ALA A 177 5.63 11.68 1.28
CA ALA A 177 4.56 12.31 2.03
C ALA A 177 3.93 13.49 1.26
N ARG A 178 4.73 14.28 0.56
CA ARG A 178 4.24 15.39 -0.29
C ARG A 178 3.44 14.87 -1.48
N ARG A 179 3.94 13.85 -2.20
CA ARG A 179 3.20 13.20 -3.31
C ARG A 179 1.87 12.65 -2.85
N MET A 180 1.83 11.97 -1.71
CA MET A 180 0.58 11.46 -1.13
C MET A 180 -0.39 12.58 -0.75
N ALA A 181 0.10 13.69 -0.19
CA ALA A 181 -0.73 14.85 0.12
C ALA A 181 -1.32 15.51 -1.15
N ASP A 182 -0.53 15.59 -2.23
CA ASP A 182 -0.99 16.08 -3.54
C ASP A 182 -2.05 15.15 -4.13
N LEU A 183 -1.83 13.83 -4.09
CA LEU A 183 -2.81 12.84 -4.52
C LEU A 183 -4.12 12.96 -3.72
N LEU A 184 -4.04 13.08 -2.40
CA LEU A 184 -5.21 13.21 -1.55
C LEU A 184 -6.02 14.47 -1.90
N ARG A 185 -5.37 15.62 -2.13
CA ARG A 185 -6.03 16.85 -2.57
C ARG A 185 -6.62 16.76 -3.97
N ALA A 186 -5.98 16.04 -4.87
CA ALA A 186 -6.52 15.79 -6.21
C ALA A 186 -7.74 14.86 -6.16
N SER A 187 -7.75 13.92 -5.22
CA SER A 187 -8.77 12.87 -5.09
C SER A 187 -10.08 13.37 -4.50
N ILE A 188 -10.05 14.14 -3.43
CA ILE A 188 -11.23 14.50 -2.64
C ILE A 188 -11.08 15.88 -2.00
N GLU A 189 -12.20 16.54 -1.72
CA GLU A 189 -12.24 17.75 -0.90
C GLU A 189 -12.27 17.41 0.59
N MET A 190 -11.85 18.34 1.45
CA MET A 190 -11.75 18.13 2.90
C MET A 190 -13.07 17.69 3.55
N ASP A 191 -14.19 18.32 3.19
CA ASP A 191 -15.51 17.98 3.74
C ASP A 191 -15.92 16.55 3.35
N GLY A 192 -15.66 16.16 2.11
CA GLY A 192 -15.90 14.80 1.63
C GLY A 192 -15.05 13.78 2.39
N PHE A 193 -13.77 14.10 2.61
CA PHE A 193 -12.86 13.24 3.35
C PHE A 193 -13.26 13.11 4.83
N ALA A 194 -13.72 14.18 5.47
CA ALA A 194 -14.21 14.14 6.84
C ALA A 194 -15.46 13.25 6.96
N ARG A 195 -16.46 13.46 6.08
CA ARG A 195 -17.68 12.63 6.03
C ARG A 195 -17.37 11.15 5.80
N TRP A 196 -16.46 10.87 4.87
CA TRP A 196 -16.01 9.50 4.62
C TRP A 196 -15.31 8.90 5.85
N THR A 197 -14.43 9.64 6.52
CA THR A 197 -13.72 9.17 7.72
C THR A 197 -14.68 8.85 8.86
N ASP A 198 -15.71 9.68 9.05
CA ASP A 198 -16.75 9.46 10.07
C ASP A 198 -17.57 8.20 9.80
N GLU A 199 -17.95 7.97 8.54
CA GLU A 199 -18.70 6.78 8.14
C GLU A 199 -17.84 5.51 8.23
N TYR A 200 -16.60 5.57 7.70
CA TYR A 200 -15.65 4.46 7.72
C TYR A 200 -15.39 3.97 9.15
N ALA A 201 -15.31 4.84 10.12
CA ALA A 201 -15.05 4.47 11.51
C ALA A 201 -16.11 3.55 12.14
N SER A 202 -17.27 3.42 11.51
CA SER A 202 -18.33 2.50 11.93
C SER A 202 -18.20 1.09 11.30
N TRP A 203 -17.32 0.91 10.30
CA TRP A 203 -17.28 -0.34 9.54
C TRP A 203 -16.64 -1.47 10.35
N ASP A 204 -17.37 -2.59 10.47
CA ASP A 204 -16.94 -3.84 11.11
C ASP A 204 -17.51 -5.02 10.32
N VAL A 205 -16.64 -5.79 9.68
CA VAL A 205 -17.00 -6.94 8.84
C VAL A 205 -16.60 -8.29 9.42
N ARG A 206 -16.16 -8.34 10.69
CA ARG A 206 -15.73 -9.60 11.33
C ARG A 206 -16.80 -10.68 11.25
N HIS A 207 -18.07 -10.32 11.38
CA HIS A 207 -19.21 -11.22 11.26
C HIS A 207 -19.40 -11.82 9.86
N LEU A 208 -18.70 -11.31 8.84
CA LEU A 208 -18.73 -11.81 7.46
C LEU A 208 -17.58 -12.77 7.14
N LEU A 209 -16.50 -12.78 7.95
CA LEU A 209 -15.33 -13.62 7.71
C LEU A 209 -15.66 -15.11 7.50
N PRO A 210 -16.55 -15.76 8.29
CA PRO A 210 -16.93 -17.15 8.09
C PRO A 210 -17.68 -17.43 6.78
N LYS A 211 -18.18 -16.40 6.10
CA LYS A 211 -18.91 -16.51 4.84
C LYS A 211 -18.04 -16.39 3.61
N VAL A 212 -16.78 -15.96 3.75
CA VAL A 212 -15.83 -15.81 2.65
C VAL A 212 -15.34 -17.18 2.22
N ARG A 213 -15.73 -17.64 1.03
CA ARG A 213 -15.34 -18.95 0.47
C ARG A 213 -14.10 -18.88 -0.42
N ALA A 214 -13.71 -17.69 -0.83
CA ALA A 214 -12.52 -17.46 -1.63
C ALA A 214 -11.27 -17.93 -0.88
N ARG A 215 -10.30 -18.49 -1.62
CA ARG A 215 -8.96 -18.68 -1.06
C ARG A 215 -8.38 -17.32 -0.72
N ALA A 216 -7.95 -17.12 0.52
CA ALA A 216 -7.48 -15.82 1.00
C ALA A 216 -5.99 -15.84 1.35
N LEU A 217 -5.29 -14.78 0.93
CA LEU A 217 -3.95 -14.44 1.40
C LEU A 217 -4.02 -13.10 2.13
N LEU A 218 -3.79 -13.14 3.43
CA LEU A 218 -3.73 -11.95 4.27
C LEU A 218 -2.26 -11.62 4.52
N THR A 219 -1.83 -10.43 4.14
CA THR A 219 -0.46 -10.03 4.42
C THR A 219 -0.38 -9.01 5.54
N ALA A 220 0.73 -9.01 6.27
CA ALA A 220 1.05 -8.03 7.28
C ALA A 220 2.55 -7.72 7.22
N ALA A 221 2.94 -6.54 7.68
CA ALA A 221 4.32 -6.18 7.89
C ALA A 221 4.65 -6.22 9.39
N LEU A 222 5.73 -6.89 9.75
CA LEU A 222 6.15 -6.99 11.14
C LEU A 222 6.40 -5.60 11.74
N GLY A 223 5.78 -5.34 12.90
CA GLY A 223 5.94 -4.08 13.63
C GLY A 223 5.22 -2.88 13.00
N HIS A 224 4.31 -3.08 12.06
CA HIS A 224 3.51 -1.98 11.51
C HIS A 224 2.56 -1.41 12.58
N VAL A 225 2.55 -0.09 12.73
CA VAL A 225 1.87 0.60 13.85
C VAL A 225 0.34 0.40 13.84
N TRP A 226 -0.28 0.36 12.64
CA TRP A 226 -1.75 0.31 12.50
C TRP A 226 -2.29 -1.01 11.96
N TYR A 227 -1.43 -1.83 11.34
CA TYR A 227 -1.85 -3.09 10.73
C TYR A 227 -1.04 -4.22 11.33
N SER A 228 -1.40 -4.56 12.58
CA SER A 228 -0.73 -5.61 13.34
C SER A 228 -0.89 -6.97 12.65
N GLU A 229 0.17 -7.77 12.69
CA GLU A 229 0.09 -9.18 12.28
C GLU A 229 -0.93 -9.99 13.09
N ALA A 230 -1.24 -9.55 14.32
CA ALA A 230 -2.28 -10.17 15.14
C ALA A 230 -3.66 -10.06 14.47
N TYR A 231 -4.00 -8.90 13.89
CA TYR A 231 -5.26 -8.74 13.15
C TYR A 231 -5.36 -9.69 11.96
N ALA A 232 -4.28 -9.86 11.20
CA ALA A 232 -4.29 -10.80 10.07
C ALA A 232 -4.48 -12.24 10.54
N ARG A 233 -3.89 -12.65 11.68
CA ARG A 233 -4.06 -13.99 12.27
C ARG A 233 -5.46 -14.21 12.82
N GLU A 234 -6.03 -13.23 13.51
CA GLU A 234 -7.41 -13.28 14.01
C GLU A 234 -8.40 -13.42 12.83
N MET A 235 -8.25 -12.59 11.80
CA MET A 235 -9.07 -12.70 10.60
C MET A 235 -8.95 -14.07 9.93
N ALA A 236 -7.73 -14.61 9.80
CA ALA A 236 -7.51 -15.91 9.18
C ALA A 236 -8.14 -17.06 9.99
N ALA A 237 -8.18 -16.95 11.32
CA ALA A 237 -8.80 -17.95 12.18
C ALA A 237 -10.32 -18.05 11.97
N ASP A 238 -10.98 -16.95 11.56
CA ASP A 238 -12.41 -16.88 11.33
C ASP A 238 -12.80 -17.18 9.86
N MET A 239 -11.82 -17.30 8.95
CA MET A 239 -12.05 -17.54 7.53
C MET A 239 -11.84 -19.03 7.17
N PRO A 240 -12.68 -19.64 6.30
CA PRO A 240 -12.62 -21.06 5.95
C PRO A 240 -11.31 -21.50 5.25
N ASP A 241 -10.75 -20.66 4.37
CA ASP A 241 -9.51 -20.94 3.62
C ASP A 241 -8.65 -19.68 3.53
N ALA A 242 -7.93 -19.36 4.61
CA ALA A 242 -7.05 -18.22 4.68
C ALA A 242 -5.63 -18.60 5.10
N ARG A 243 -4.66 -17.91 4.51
CA ARG A 243 -3.24 -17.98 4.85
C ARG A 243 -2.74 -16.61 5.24
N VAL A 244 -1.84 -16.55 6.23
CA VAL A 244 -1.19 -15.32 6.63
C VAL A 244 0.26 -15.34 6.17
N TYR A 245 0.69 -14.27 5.56
CA TYR A 245 2.07 -14.00 5.26
C TYR A 245 2.54 -12.74 5.99
N VAL A 246 3.59 -12.85 6.78
CA VAL A 246 4.18 -11.73 7.52
C VAL A 246 5.52 -11.38 6.90
N ALA A 247 5.61 -10.19 6.32
CA ALA A 247 6.85 -9.65 5.80
C ALA A 247 7.69 -9.07 6.96
N ASP A 248 8.87 -9.62 7.18
CA ASP A 248 9.78 -9.30 8.28
C ASP A 248 11.03 -8.52 7.87
N GLY A 249 11.11 -8.15 6.60
CA GLY A 249 12.26 -7.43 6.04
C GLY A 249 12.58 -6.14 6.79
N ALA A 250 13.87 -5.83 6.92
CA ALA A 250 14.36 -4.68 7.67
C ALA A 250 13.95 -3.32 7.09
N THR A 251 13.68 -3.24 5.78
CA THR A 251 13.24 -2.04 5.10
C THR A 251 11.88 -2.23 4.44
N ASN A 252 11.17 -1.12 4.16
CA ASN A 252 9.91 -1.18 3.44
C ASN A 252 10.06 -1.85 2.07
N GLN A 253 11.13 -1.56 1.34
CA GLN A 253 11.42 -2.13 0.03
C GLN A 253 11.57 -3.66 0.09
N VAL A 254 12.28 -4.18 1.09
CA VAL A 254 12.43 -5.63 1.30
C VAL A 254 11.07 -6.27 1.62
N ARG A 255 10.27 -5.64 2.49
CA ARG A 255 8.91 -6.13 2.82
C ARG A 255 7.98 -6.15 1.62
N VAL A 256 8.04 -5.11 0.76
CA VAL A 256 7.28 -5.06 -0.49
C VAL A 256 7.67 -6.20 -1.42
N ALA A 257 8.98 -6.45 -1.60
CA ALA A 257 9.47 -7.54 -2.44
C ALA A 257 9.06 -8.94 -1.90
N GLN A 258 9.18 -9.14 -0.59
CA GLN A 258 8.74 -10.38 0.07
C GLN A 258 7.23 -10.62 -0.13
N THR A 259 6.42 -9.57 0.05
CA THR A 259 4.97 -9.62 -0.12
C THR A 259 4.61 -9.92 -1.58
N ALA A 260 5.28 -9.27 -2.55
CA ALA A 260 5.06 -9.52 -3.97
C ALA A 260 5.38 -10.97 -4.37
N ALA A 261 6.46 -11.54 -3.82
CA ALA A 261 6.82 -12.95 -4.03
C ALA A 261 5.73 -13.90 -3.48
N ALA A 262 5.26 -13.65 -2.26
CA ALA A 262 4.19 -14.45 -1.64
C ALA A 262 2.87 -14.38 -2.43
N VAL A 263 2.52 -13.20 -2.94
CA VAL A 263 1.35 -13.02 -3.84
C VAL A 263 1.55 -13.78 -5.15
N GLY A 264 2.73 -13.70 -5.75
CA GLY A 264 3.06 -14.44 -6.98
C GLY A 264 2.93 -15.96 -6.80
N GLU A 265 3.43 -16.50 -5.69
CA GLU A 265 3.28 -17.92 -5.33
C GLU A 265 1.80 -18.29 -5.12
N PHE A 266 1.08 -17.49 -4.35
CA PHE A 266 -0.34 -17.69 -4.07
C PHE A 266 -1.19 -17.71 -5.34
N MET A 267 -0.90 -16.83 -6.28
CA MET A 267 -1.58 -16.75 -7.59
C MET A 267 -1.11 -17.81 -8.59
N GLY A 268 -0.06 -18.58 -8.27
CA GLY A 268 0.52 -19.57 -9.18
C GLY A 268 1.27 -18.92 -10.36
N LEU A 269 1.82 -17.74 -10.17
CA LEU A 269 2.58 -16.98 -11.17
C LEU A 269 4.08 -17.38 -11.18
N THR A 270 4.50 -18.34 -10.39
CA THR A 270 5.89 -18.77 -10.18
C THR A 270 6.41 -19.72 -11.27
N SER A 271 6.17 -19.42 -12.54
CA SER A 271 6.80 -20.17 -13.64
C SER A 271 7.24 -19.20 -14.74
N GLY A 272 8.40 -18.57 -14.59
CA GLY A 272 9.19 -18.01 -15.68
C GLY A 272 9.31 -16.49 -15.79
N GLY A 273 8.61 -15.71 -15.00
CA GLY A 273 8.87 -14.28 -14.89
C GLY A 273 9.49 -13.99 -13.52
N ALA A 274 10.74 -13.57 -13.49
CA ALA A 274 11.27 -12.94 -12.28
C ALA A 274 10.29 -11.81 -11.93
N VAL A 275 9.78 -11.80 -10.67
CA VAL A 275 9.31 -10.56 -10.03
C VAL A 275 10.37 -9.53 -10.44
N PRO A 276 9.98 -8.35 -11.03
CA PRO A 276 11.02 -7.35 -11.28
C PRO A 276 11.77 -7.27 -9.97
N PRO A 277 13.07 -7.42 -9.95
CA PRO A 277 13.80 -7.17 -8.73
C PRO A 277 13.26 -5.80 -8.30
N ALA A 278 12.64 -5.75 -7.14
CA ALA A 278 12.67 -4.51 -6.39
C ALA A 278 14.06 -4.00 -6.65
N VAL A 279 14.24 -2.82 -7.26
CA VAL A 279 15.54 -2.40 -7.77
C VAL A 279 16.56 -2.88 -6.76
N THR A 280 17.02 -4.10 -6.96
CA THR A 280 18.17 -4.60 -6.29
C THR A 280 19.24 -3.74 -6.94
N GLY A 281 19.48 -2.61 -6.34
CA GLY A 281 20.81 -2.12 -6.40
C GLY A 281 21.61 -3.37 -6.14
N ASP A 282 22.31 -3.85 -7.18
CA ASP A 282 23.25 -4.94 -7.21
C ASP A 282 23.59 -5.28 -5.77
N GLU A 283 23.61 -6.57 -5.36
CA GLU A 283 24.14 -6.94 -4.05
C GLU A 283 25.55 -6.36 -3.93
N THR A 284 25.60 -5.05 -3.79
CA THR A 284 26.80 -4.31 -3.57
C THR A 284 27.11 -4.56 -2.12
N THR A 285 27.75 -5.70 -1.91
CA THR A 285 28.49 -5.97 -0.68
C THR A 285 29.18 -4.68 -0.30
N LEU A 286 28.87 -4.20 0.90
CA LEU A 286 29.62 -3.06 1.44
C LEU A 286 31.09 -3.36 1.27
N THR A 287 31.87 -2.43 0.75
CA THR A 287 33.31 -2.57 0.70
C THR A 287 33.87 -2.63 2.14
N GLU A 288 35.02 -3.21 2.34
CA GLU A 288 35.69 -3.25 3.65
C GLU A 288 35.68 -1.86 4.33
N ARG A 289 35.92 -0.82 3.53
CA ARG A 289 35.91 0.56 4.02
C ARG A 289 34.54 1.07 4.44
N GLU A 290 33.52 0.69 3.73
CA GLU A 290 32.11 1.01 4.10
C GLU A 290 31.67 0.23 5.35
N ILE A 291 32.14 -1.00 5.53
CA ILE A 291 31.92 -1.77 6.76
C ILE A 291 32.57 -1.10 7.95
N GLU A 292 33.83 -0.67 7.84
CA GLU A 292 34.55 0.07 8.89
C GLU A 292 33.79 1.36 9.27
N VAL A 293 33.35 2.13 8.28
CA VAL A 293 32.57 3.36 8.52
C VAL A 293 31.25 3.02 9.20
N LEU A 294 30.54 1.98 8.74
CA LEU A 294 29.26 1.53 9.32
C LEU A 294 29.40 1.08 10.78
N GLN A 295 30.48 0.35 11.11
CA GLN A 295 30.78 -0.06 12.48
C GLN A 295 30.99 1.14 13.40
N LEU A 296 31.73 2.14 12.95
CA LEU A 296 31.97 3.36 13.71
C LEU A 296 30.72 4.23 13.84
N LEU A 297 29.85 4.22 12.82
CA LEU A 297 28.52 4.83 12.88
C LEU A 297 27.65 4.13 13.94
N ALA A 298 27.67 2.82 13.99
CA ALA A 298 26.91 2.02 14.94
C ALA A 298 27.42 2.21 16.38
N ALA A 299 28.72 2.43 16.53
CA ALA A 299 29.33 2.82 17.81
C ALA A 299 28.99 4.27 18.26
N GLY A 300 28.16 4.99 17.50
CA GLY A 300 27.70 6.34 17.86
C GLY A 300 28.64 7.49 17.53
N LEU A 301 29.76 7.24 16.82
CA LEU A 301 30.77 8.25 16.54
C LEU A 301 30.35 9.25 15.47
N SER A 302 30.53 10.55 15.67
CA SER A 302 30.24 11.57 14.66
C SER A 302 31.16 11.45 13.43
N ASN A 303 30.69 11.96 12.27
CA ASN A 303 31.48 11.93 11.02
C ASN A 303 32.88 12.54 11.19
N ARG A 304 33.03 13.55 12.05
CA ARG A 304 34.32 14.16 12.37
C ARG A 304 35.26 13.19 13.10
N VAL A 305 34.73 12.49 14.11
CA VAL A 305 35.52 11.50 14.87
C VAL A 305 35.88 10.30 14.00
N ILE A 306 34.96 9.87 13.13
CA ILE A 306 35.20 8.81 12.14
C ILE A 306 36.33 9.23 11.17
N ALA A 307 36.28 10.47 10.67
CA ALA A 307 37.28 11.02 9.80
C ALA A 307 38.69 11.02 10.44
N GLU A 308 38.80 11.48 11.69
CA GLU A 308 40.01 11.47 12.49
C GLU A 308 40.57 10.05 12.69
N ARG A 309 39.67 9.09 13.05
CA ARG A 309 40.02 7.70 13.33
C ARG A 309 40.47 6.95 12.09
N LEU A 310 39.87 7.24 10.95
CA LEU A 310 40.16 6.59 9.66
C LEU A 310 41.17 7.34 8.81
N VAL A 311 41.69 8.47 9.31
CA VAL A 311 42.68 9.34 8.65
C VAL A 311 42.24 9.79 7.26
N ILE A 312 40.95 10.23 7.16
CA ILE A 312 40.37 10.74 5.91
C ILE A 312 39.63 12.06 6.17
N SER A 313 39.21 12.75 5.13
CA SER A 313 38.42 13.99 5.29
C SER A 313 36.98 13.70 5.76
N VAL A 314 36.38 14.65 6.47
CA VAL A 314 34.95 14.58 6.86
C VAL A 314 34.06 14.39 5.63
N ARG A 315 34.37 15.08 4.53
CA ARG A 315 33.64 14.95 3.25
C ARG A 315 33.76 13.54 2.67
N THR A 316 34.90 12.87 2.85
CA THR A 316 35.06 11.47 2.42
C THR A 316 34.17 10.53 3.28
N VAL A 317 34.06 10.78 4.59
CA VAL A 317 33.12 10.03 5.46
C VAL A 317 31.71 10.26 5.03
N GLU A 318 31.28 11.49 4.75
CA GLU A 318 29.96 11.81 4.25
C GLU A 318 29.62 11.07 2.96
N THR A 319 30.59 10.97 2.05
CA THR A 319 30.46 10.21 0.80
C THR A 319 30.29 8.71 1.09
N HIS A 320 31.09 8.13 2.00
CA HIS A 320 30.92 6.73 2.41
C HIS A 320 29.56 6.50 3.07
N VAL A 321 29.11 7.39 3.93
CA VAL A 321 27.80 7.31 4.59
C VAL A 321 26.67 7.35 3.56
N ALA A 322 26.74 8.23 2.57
CA ALA A 322 25.76 8.30 1.49
C ALA A 322 25.72 6.99 0.67
N HIS A 323 26.90 6.43 0.34
CA HIS A 323 27.00 5.16 -0.37
C HIS A 323 26.50 3.98 0.48
N ILE A 324 26.82 3.95 1.78
CA ILE A 324 26.30 2.95 2.73
C ILE A 324 24.78 3.02 2.77
N TYR A 325 24.21 4.22 2.91
CA TYR A 325 22.76 4.39 2.94
C TYR A 325 22.11 3.90 1.64
N ALA A 326 22.68 4.27 0.50
CA ALA A 326 22.20 3.81 -0.80
C ALA A 326 22.27 2.28 -0.96
N LYS A 327 23.40 1.67 -0.52
CA LYS A 327 23.62 0.22 -0.60
C LYS A 327 22.76 -0.58 0.38
N LEU A 328 22.50 -0.03 1.57
CA LEU A 328 21.65 -0.66 2.58
C LEU A 328 20.15 -0.34 2.38
N GLY A 329 19.81 0.56 1.44
CA GLY A 329 18.43 1.02 1.25
C GLY A 329 17.87 1.76 2.46
N VAL A 330 18.73 2.48 3.21
CA VAL A 330 18.35 3.25 4.40
C VAL A 330 18.61 4.74 4.19
N THR A 331 17.80 5.59 4.84
CA THR A 331 17.91 7.05 4.69
C THR A 331 18.40 7.73 5.96
N THR A 332 18.47 7.02 7.08
CA THR A 332 18.84 7.59 8.37
C THR A 332 20.00 6.86 9.02
N ARG A 333 20.78 7.62 9.83
CA ARG A 333 21.86 7.06 10.65
C ARG A 333 21.34 5.97 11.59
N VAL A 334 20.16 6.19 12.20
CA VAL A 334 19.54 5.22 13.13
C VAL A 334 19.24 3.91 12.43
N ALA A 335 18.69 3.97 11.22
CA ALA A 335 18.38 2.79 10.41
C ALA A 335 19.66 2.04 9.99
N ALA A 336 20.72 2.75 9.60
CA ALA A 336 22.03 2.14 9.30
C ALA A 336 22.64 1.47 10.52
N THR A 337 22.55 2.11 11.70
CA THR A 337 23.01 1.53 12.97
C THR A 337 22.23 0.26 13.34
N ALA A 338 20.90 0.30 13.23
CA ALA A 338 20.04 -0.87 13.48
C ALA A 338 20.40 -2.02 12.51
N HIS A 339 20.68 -1.71 11.25
CA HIS A 339 21.12 -2.70 10.27
C HIS A 339 22.48 -3.33 10.65
N ALA A 340 23.46 -2.52 11.09
CA ALA A 340 24.77 -3.02 11.54
C ALA A 340 24.62 -3.98 12.72
N ILE A 341 23.80 -3.62 13.71
CA ILE A 341 23.54 -4.45 14.89
C ILE A 341 22.86 -5.77 14.49
N SER A 342 21.85 -5.73 13.64
CA SER A 342 21.11 -6.95 13.21
C SER A 342 21.98 -7.92 12.41
N ARG A 343 23.05 -7.44 11.77
CA ARG A 343 24.03 -8.23 11.00
C ARG A 343 25.26 -8.63 11.81
N GLY A 344 25.33 -8.29 13.11
CA GLY A 344 26.50 -8.58 13.95
C GLY A 344 27.77 -7.82 13.55
N LEU A 345 27.60 -6.66 12.88
CA LEU A 345 28.70 -5.80 12.46
C LEU A 345 29.07 -4.73 13.49
N ALA A 346 28.30 -4.65 14.59
CA ALA A 346 28.52 -3.68 15.67
C ALA A 346 28.63 -4.36 17.03
#